data_a7af79c5e3ea1f5f668de49f0dc1e98b
#
_entry.id   a7af79c5e3ea1f5f668de49f0dc1e98b
#
_cell.length_a   1.000
_cell.length_b   1.000
_cell.length_c   1.000
_cell.angle_alpha   90.00
_cell.angle_beta   90.00
_cell.angle_gamma   90.00
#
_symmetry.space_group_name_H-M   'P 1'
#
loop_
_entity.id
_entity.type
_entity.pdbx_description
1 polymer ?
#
loop_
_entity_poly.entity_id
_entity_poly.type
_entity_poly.pdbx_seq_one_letter_code
_entity_poly.pdbx_strand_id
1 'polypeptide(L)'
;DKSIEGDLDALQVVAQDDNTLVVTLSTPCSYFGSLAAFATLSPVQEATVTANGDAWATSAATYISNGPFYVSEWVPGSYIMMTKNPYYWNADAIKLDGIKWNLIEDSNASYSAYQTGEVLMIKDVPTEEIPSLKDSADFHVDPIIGTYYLSLNLERDAFKDARVRKALSLAIDRDYVANTLMQGTYSPADNFMGPGWIDMDGTQFKDNANGGQSYIDVNNYEADLEEAKQLLADAGYPDGEGFPSISYTTNDAGYH
;
A
#
# COMPACT_ATOMS: atom_id res chain seq x y z
N ASP A 1 11.87 -17.31 -9.57
CA ASP A 1 11.24 -16.55 -10.63
C ASP A 1 12.26 -16.29 -11.74
N LYS A 2 11.94 -16.75 -12.96
CA LYS A 2 12.85 -16.69 -14.11
C LYS A 2 13.11 -15.26 -14.59
N SER A 3 12.16 -14.35 -14.39
CA SER A 3 12.36 -12.94 -14.73
C SER A 3 13.42 -12.27 -13.85
N ILE A 4 13.53 -12.69 -12.59
CA ILE A 4 14.58 -12.22 -11.67
C ILE A 4 15.96 -12.75 -12.11
N GLU A 5 16.01 -13.97 -12.65
CA GLU A 5 17.21 -14.56 -13.22
C GLU A 5 17.59 -13.97 -14.59
N GLY A 6 16.74 -13.11 -15.16
CA GLY A 6 16.94 -12.52 -16.49
C GLY A 6 16.62 -13.46 -17.66
N ASP A 7 16.01 -14.61 -17.40
CA ASP A 7 15.56 -15.56 -18.43
C ASP A 7 14.16 -15.18 -18.91
N LEU A 8 14.09 -14.19 -19.80
CA LEU A 8 12.82 -13.71 -20.35
C LEU A 8 12.16 -14.74 -21.29
N ASP A 9 12.94 -15.62 -21.91
CA ASP A 9 12.41 -16.67 -22.80
C ASP A 9 11.63 -17.75 -22.03
N ALA A 10 11.87 -17.86 -20.73
CA ALA A 10 11.07 -18.72 -19.85
C ALA A 10 9.68 -18.16 -19.52
N LEU A 11 9.44 -16.88 -19.77
CA LEU A 11 8.13 -16.27 -19.69
C LEU A 11 7.35 -16.63 -20.94
N GLN A 12 6.33 -17.47 -20.80
CA GLN A 12 5.53 -17.91 -21.94
C GLN A 12 4.48 -16.85 -22.32
N VAL A 13 4.96 -15.72 -22.80
CA VAL A 13 4.16 -14.58 -23.31
C VAL A 13 4.52 -14.40 -24.78
N VAL A 14 3.59 -14.69 -25.68
CA VAL A 14 3.83 -14.73 -27.13
C VAL A 14 2.81 -13.85 -27.87
N ALA A 15 3.29 -12.90 -28.68
CA ALA A 15 2.49 -12.25 -29.68
C ALA A 15 2.26 -13.22 -30.85
N GLN A 16 1.05 -13.79 -30.92
CA GLN A 16 0.70 -14.75 -31.97
C GLN A 16 0.50 -14.05 -33.31
N ASP A 17 -0.04 -12.84 -33.28
CA ASP A 17 -0.23 -11.93 -34.39
C ASP A 17 -0.31 -10.49 -33.89
N ASP A 18 -0.57 -9.52 -34.76
CA ASP A 18 -0.61 -8.08 -34.43
C ASP A 18 -1.69 -7.70 -33.41
N ASN A 19 -2.67 -8.56 -33.15
CA ASN A 19 -3.81 -8.29 -32.27
C ASN A 19 -3.99 -9.31 -31.15
N THR A 20 -3.17 -10.38 -31.13
CA THR A 20 -3.34 -11.52 -30.22
C THR A 20 -2.10 -11.74 -29.37
N LEU A 21 -2.23 -11.52 -28.06
CA LEU A 21 -1.22 -11.86 -27.07
C LEU A 21 -1.65 -13.13 -26.33
N VAL A 22 -0.81 -14.16 -26.33
CA VAL A 22 -1.06 -15.41 -25.62
C VAL A 22 -0.15 -15.49 -24.42
N VAL A 23 -0.74 -15.66 -23.24
CA VAL A 23 -0.01 -15.88 -21.98
C VAL A 23 -0.31 -17.29 -21.49
N THR A 24 0.73 -18.11 -21.35
CA THR A 24 0.61 -19.47 -20.83
C THR A 24 1.05 -19.49 -19.37
N LEU A 25 0.14 -19.88 -18.49
CA LEU A 25 0.39 -19.97 -17.05
C LEU A 25 0.94 -21.36 -16.70
N SER A 26 1.92 -21.43 -15.80
CA SER A 26 2.47 -22.69 -15.29
C SER A 26 1.48 -23.48 -14.45
N THR A 27 0.53 -22.80 -13.83
CA THR A 27 -0.56 -23.38 -13.04
C THR A 27 -1.85 -22.61 -13.27
N PRO A 28 -3.04 -23.21 -13.14
CA PRO A 28 -4.30 -22.49 -13.23
C PRO A 28 -4.36 -21.34 -12.21
N CYS A 29 -4.76 -20.16 -12.67
CA CYS A 29 -4.89 -18.95 -11.84
C CYS A 29 -6.22 -18.26 -12.16
N SER A 30 -7.24 -18.45 -11.31
CA SER A 30 -8.57 -17.89 -11.52
C SER A 30 -8.62 -16.36 -11.46
N TYR A 31 -7.66 -15.73 -10.78
CA TYR A 31 -7.55 -14.28 -10.61
C TYR A 31 -6.54 -13.62 -11.57
N PHE A 32 -6.07 -14.33 -12.60
CA PHE A 32 -5.08 -13.76 -13.53
C PHE A 32 -5.58 -12.49 -14.22
N GLY A 33 -6.88 -12.41 -14.55
CA GLY A 33 -7.48 -11.20 -15.10
C GLY A 33 -7.32 -9.96 -14.19
N SER A 34 -7.44 -10.16 -12.87
CA SER A 34 -7.20 -9.09 -11.88
C SER A 34 -5.72 -8.71 -11.81
N LEU A 35 -4.82 -9.70 -11.90
CA LEU A 35 -3.37 -9.44 -11.98
C LEU A 35 -3.01 -8.64 -13.24
N ALA A 36 -3.63 -8.95 -14.38
CA ALA A 36 -3.39 -8.24 -15.64
C ALA A 36 -3.81 -6.75 -15.60
N ALA A 37 -4.69 -6.38 -14.65
CA ALA A 37 -5.06 -4.98 -14.40
C ALA A 37 -4.07 -4.23 -13.49
N PHE A 38 -3.09 -4.91 -12.92
CA PHE A 38 -2.07 -4.28 -12.06
C PHE A 38 -1.08 -3.47 -12.92
N ALA A 39 -0.75 -2.26 -12.47
CA ALA A 39 0.04 -1.30 -13.24
C ALA A 39 1.37 -1.85 -13.79
N THR A 40 2.03 -2.77 -13.07
CA THR A 40 3.28 -3.43 -13.50
C THR A 40 3.12 -4.23 -14.79
N LEU A 41 1.91 -4.72 -15.10
CA LEU A 41 1.60 -5.47 -16.32
C LEU A 41 1.04 -4.58 -17.45
N SER A 42 1.03 -3.27 -17.26
CA SER A 42 0.64 -2.33 -18.32
C SER A 42 1.65 -2.37 -19.47
N PRO A 43 1.19 -2.34 -20.72
CA PRO A 43 2.09 -2.34 -21.88
C PRO A 43 2.90 -1.04 -21.93
N VAL A 44 4.17 -1.17 -22.33
CA VAL A 44 5.07 -0.03 -22.57
C VAL A 44 5.49 -0.02 -24.05
N GLN A 45 5.79 1.17 -24.58
CA GLN A 45 6.20 1.29 -25.96
C GLN A 45 7.67 0.90 -26.13
N GLU A 46 7.94 -0.19 -26.85
CA GLU A 46 9.29 -0.74 -27.07
C GLU A 46 10.26 0.31 -27.62
N ALA A 47 9.86 1.07 -28.63
CA ALA A 47 10.72 2.08 -29.25
C ALA A 47 11.19 3.14 -28.25
N THR A 48 10.32 3.57 -27.34
CA THR A 48 10.66 4.54 -26.30
C THR A 48 11.61 3.95 -25.26
N VAL A 49 11.35 2.72 -24.80
CA VAL A 49 12.22 2.03 -23.84
C VAL A 49 13.60 1.77 -24.45
N THR A 50 13.65 1.28 -25.69
CA THR A 50 14.91 1.02 -26.40
C THR A 50 15.73 2.29 -26.61
N ALA A 51 15.09 3.40 -26.93
CA ALA A 51 15.78 4.67 -27.18
C ALA A 51 16.31 5.35 -25.90
N ASN A 52 15.63 5.16 -24.75
CA ASN A 52 15.90 5.93 -23.54
C ASN A 52 16.41 5.08 -22.36
N GLY A 53 16.40 3.74 -22.45
CA GLY A 53 16.76 2.85 -21.34
C GLY A 53 15.95 3.18 -20.07
N ASP A 54 16.60 3.23 -18.92
CA ASP A 54 15.95 3.51 -17.63
C ASP A 54 15.31 4.91 -17.53
N ALA A 55 15.65 5.81 -18.46
CA ALA A 55 15.10 7.18 -18.49
C ALA A 55 13.75 7.27 -19.25
N TRP A 56 13.20 6.18 -19.77
CA TRP A 56 11.97 6.19 -20.58
C TRP A 56 10.76 6.79 -19.86
N ALA A 57 10.70 6.73 -18.53
CA ALA A 57 9.59 7.19 -17.70
C ALA A 57 10.00 8.30 -16.71
N THR A 58 11.02 9.10 -17.03
CA THR A 58 11.54 10.14 -16.11
C THR A 58 11.25 11.57 -16.56
N SER A 59 10.64 11.77 -17.71
CA SER A 59 10.27 13.09 -18.22
C SER A 59 9.02 13.04 -19.09
N ALA A 60 8.34 14.18 -19.25
CA ALA A 60 7.17 14.29 -20.13
C ALA A 60 7.51 13.95 -21.60
N ALA A 61 8.74 14.21 -22.05
CA ALA A 61 9.15 13.93 -23.43
C ALA A 61 9.27 12.45 -23.75
N THR A 62 9.53 11.61 -22.75
CA THR A 62 9.77 10.17 -22.91
C THR A 62 8.66 9.30 -22.34
N TYR A 63 7.81 9.85 -21.46
CA TYR A 63 6.70 9.10 -20.85
C TYR A 63 5.50 9.00 -21.80
N ILE A 64 5.42 7.89 -22.52
CA ILE A 64 4.30 7.62 -23.44
C ILE A 64 3.25 6.76 -22.75
N SER A 65 1.99 7.14 -22.84
CA SER A 65 0.85 6.49 -22.21
C SER A 65 -0.31 6.33 -23.18
N ASN A 66 -1.04 5.23 -23.07
CA ASN A 66 -2.31 4.98 -23.74
C ASN A 66 -3.53 5.23 -22.82
N GLY A 67 -3.30 5.80 -21.64
CA GLY A 67 -4.33 6.16 -20.66
C GLY A 67 -5.16 7.38 -21.04
N PRO A 68 -6.16 7.75 -20.20
CA PRO A 68 -7.06 8.89 -20.44
C PRO A 68 -6.35 10.25 -20.46
N PHE A 69 -5.18 10.33 -19.84
CA PHE A 69 -4.33 11.51 -19.82
C PHE A 69 -2.90 11.12 -20.20
N TYR A 70 -2.18 12.05 -20.81
CA TYR A 70 -0.74 11.94 -21.03
C TYR A 70 0.00 13.03 -20.27
N VAL A 71 1.23 12.77 -19.86
CA VAL A 71 2.08 13.76 -19.19
C VAL A 71 2.53 14.81 -20.21
N SER A 72 2.02 16.03 -20.07
CA SER A 72 2.36 17.14 -20.96
C SER A 72 3.53 17.98 -20.46
N GLU A 73 3.72 18.02 -19.13
CA GLU A 73 4.84 18.70 -18.49
C GLU A 73 5.19 18.01 -17.17
N TRP A 74 6.46 17.92 -16.86
CA TRP A 74 6.95 17.38 -15.59
C TRP A 74 8.11 18.23 -15.10
N VAL A 75 7.88 18.93 -14.00
CA VAL A 75 8.89 19.72 -13.28
C VAL A 75 9.24 18.97 -11.98
N PRO A 76 10.39 18.28 -11.95
CA PRO A 76 10.80 17.50 -10.78
C PRO A 76 10.78 18.33 -9.49
N GLY A 77 10.22 17.74 -8.42
CA GLY A 77 10.09 18.40 -7.12
C GLY A 77 9.06 19.53 -7.06
N SER A 78 8.31 19.79 -8.15
CA SER A 78 7.32 20.86 -8.20
C SER A 78 5.94 20.36 -8.61
N TYR A 79 5.77 19.95 -9.87
CA TYR A 79 4.48 19.44 -10.34
C TYR A 79 4.59 18.52 -11.56
N ILE A 80 3.51 17.77 -11.80
CA ILE A 80 3.24 17.04 -13.04
C ILE A 80 1.94 17.57 -13.64
N MET A 81 1.99 18.01 -14.90
CA MET A 81 0.80 18.38 -15.67
C MET A 81 0.44 17.23 -16.60
N MET A 82 -0.81 16.82 -16.52
CA MET A 82 -1.40 15.82 -17.41
C MET A 82 -2.51 16.47 -18.23
N THR A 83 -2.51 16.21 -19.53
CA THR A 83 -3.51 16.73 -20.47
C THR A 83 -4.36 15.58 -21.00
N LYS A 84 -5.63 15.83 -21.27
CA LYS A 84 -6.55 14.84 -21.85
C LYS A 84 -5.96 14.22 -23.11
N ASN A 85 -5.97 12.89 -23.18
CA ASN A 85 -5.48 12.14 -24.33
C ASN A 85 -6.62 11.96 -25.36
N PRO A 86 -6.56 12.62 -26.52
CA PRO A 86 -7.59 12.49 -27.54
C PRO A 86 -7.60 11.12 -28.23
N TYR A 87 -6.53 10.34 -28.08
CA TYR A 87 -6.38 8.99 -28.64
C TYR A 87 -6.76 7.89 -27.66
N TYR A 88 -7.20 8.25 -26.45
CA TYR A 88 -7.70 7.27 -25.50
C TYR A 88 -8.97 6.60 -26.05
N TRP A 89 -9.07 5.28 -25.93
CA TRP A 89 -10.17 4.51 -26.51
C TRP A 89 -11.57 4.98 -26.06
N ASN A 90 -11.70 5.60 -24.91
CA ASN A 90 -12.94 6.14 -24.36
C ASN A 90 -12.81 7.65 -24.03
N ALA A 91 -12.18 8.41 -24.93
CA ALA A 91 -11.90 9.84 -24.72
C ALA A 91 -13.16 10.67 -24.47
N ASP A 92 -14.31 10.31 -25.09
CA ASP A 92 -15.58 11.03 -24.94
C ASP A 92 -16.15 10.96 -23.51
N ALA A 93 -15.82 9.92 -22.75
CA ALA A 93 -16.23 9.80 -21.35
C ALA A 93 -15.42 10.70 -20.41
N ILE A 94 -14.24 11.17 -20.82
CA ILE A 94 -13.36 12.01 -20.01
C ILE A 94 -13.86 13.46 -20.04
N LYS A 95 -14.22 13.98 -18.86
CA LYS A 95 -14.80 15.33 -18.71
C LYS A 95 -13.76 16.39 -18.38
N LEU A 96 -12.64 16.00 -17.77
CA LEU A 96 -11.57 16.94 -17.42
C LEU A 96 -10.65 17.18 -18.61
N ASP A 97 -10.21 18.41 -18.79
CA ASP A 97 -9.23 18.78 -19.83
C ASP A 97 -7.80 18.41 -19.40
N GLY A 98 -7.54 18.36 -18.12
CA GLY A 98 -6.25 17.98 -17.56
C GLY A 98 -6.26 17.87 -16.03
N ILE A 99 -5.14 17.44 -15.48
CA ILE A 99 -4.89 17.29 -14.04
C ILE A 99 -3.51 17.85 -13.75
N LYS A 100 -3.39 18.73 -12.77
CA LYS A 100 -2.10 19.18 -12.25
C LYS A 100 -1.87 18.55 -10.88
N TRP A 101 -0.81 17.78 -10.76
CA TRP A 101 -0.34 17.20 -9.50
C TRP A 101 0.77 18.10 -8.93
N ASN A 102 0.50 18.84 -7.87
CA ASN A 102 1.53 19.53 -7.11
C ASN A 102 2.25 18.50 -6.22
N LEU A 103 3.59 18.46 -6.29
CA LEU A 103 4.43 17.51 -5.56
C LEU A 103 4.78 18.10 -4.19
N ILE A 104 3.82 18.11 -3.28
CA ILE A 104 3.95 18.64 -1.92
C ILE A 104 4.06 17.43 -0.98
N GLU A 105 5.21 17.27 -0.30
CA GLU A 105 5.48 16.13 0.59
C GLU A 105 4.92 16.35 2.00
N ASP A 106 4.98 17.60 2.50
CA ASP A 106 4.49 17.95 3.85
C ASP A 106 2.96 18.06 3.87
N SER A 107 2.31 17.32 4.76
CA SER A 107 0.85 17.26 4.86
C SER A 107 0.24 18.59 5.32
N ASN A 108 0.92 19.37 6.19
CA ASN A 108 0.43 20.68 6.63
C ASN A 108 0.49 21.69 5.49
N ALA A 109 1.56 21.68 4.69
CA ALA A 109 1.66 22.51 3.49
C ALA A 109 0.61 22.14 2.45
N SER A 110 0.37 20.83 2.25
CA SER A 110 -0.67 20.32 1.36
C SER A 110 -2.07 20.75 1.82
N TYR A 111 -2.37 20.64 3.13
CA TYR A 111 -3.63 21.07 3.71
C TYR A 111 -3.83 22.61 3.60
N SER A 112 -2.77 23.39 3.82
CA SER A 112 -2.81 24.85 3.63
C SER A 112 -3.09 25.23 2.19
N ALA A 113 -2.51 24.54 1.21
CA ALA A 113 -2.78 24.74 -0.21
C ALA A 113 -4.25 24.41 -0.58
N TYR A 114 -4.82 23.38 0.04
CA TYR A 114 -6.25 23.06 -0.09
C TYR A 114 -7.13 24.17 0.51
N GLN A 115 -6.85 24.62 1.72
CA GLN A 115 -7.63 25.67 2.40
C GLN A 115 -7.63 27.01 1.61
N THR A 116 -6.52 27.31 0.92
CA THR A 116 -6.42 28.52 0.10
C THR A 116 -7.00 28.37 -1.31
N GLY A 117 -7.42 27.15 -1.68
CA GLY A 117 -7.94 26.84 -3.03
C GLY A 117 -6.85 26.70 -4.10
N GLU A 118 -5.58 26.63 -3.72
CA GLU A 118 -4.49 26.37 -4.66
C GLU A 118 -4.58 24.95 -5.24
N VAL A 119 -4.98 23.97 -4.41
CA VAL A 119 -5.32 22.61 -4.83
C VAL A 119 -6.76 22.29 -4.47
N LEU A 120 -7.40 21.45 -5.29
CA LEU A 120 -8.81 21.08 -5.14
C LEU A 120 -9.01 19.77 -4.37
N MET A 121 -7.96 18.97 -4.24
CA MET A 121 -7.97 17.69 -3.56
C MET A 121 -6.59 17.41 -2.97
N ILE A 122 -6.58 16.88 -1.77
CA ILE A 122 -5.39 16.32 -1.11
C ILE A 122 -5.69 14.89 -0.67
N LYS A 123 -4.65 14.06 -0.61
CA LYS A 123 -4.80 12.66 -0.17
C LYS A 123 -4.60 12.53 1.34
N ASP A 124 -3.57 13.19 1.86
CA ASP A 124 -3.14 13.04 3.24
C ASP A 124 -3.47 14.31 4.03
N VAL A 125 -4.39 14.18 4.98
CA VAL A 125 -4.79 15.26 5.89
C VAL A 125 -3.97 15.14 7.17
N PRO A 126 -3.42 16.25 7.73
CA PRO A 126 -2.77 16.20 9.03
C PRO A 126 -3.68 15.58 10.09
N THR A 127 -3.15 14.63 10.87
CA THR A 127 -3.97 13.84 11.82
C THR A 127 -4.63 14.73 12.87
N GLU A 128 -3.98 15.81 13.27
CA GLU A 128 -4.50 16.82 14.22
C GLU A 128 -5.71 17.60 13.70
N GLU A 129 -5.88 17.69 12.38
CA GLU A 129 -7.00 18.39 11.75
C GLU A 129 -8.24 17.51 11.60
N ILE A 130 -8.08 16.18 11.59
CA ILE A 130 -9.17 15.22 11.37
C ILE A 130 -10.37 15.44 12.31
N PRO A 131 -10.19 15.69 13.64
CA PRO A 131 -11.34 15.90 14.51
C PRO A 131 -12.23 17.06 14.10
N SER A 132 -11.66 18.11 13.51
CA SER A 132 -12.40 19.28 13.03
C SER A 132 -13.11 19.04 11.70
N LEU A 133 -12.69 18.02 10.95
CA LEU A 133 -13.15 17.72 9.60
C LEU A 133 -14.15 16.58 9.51
N LYS A 134 -14.31 15.78 10.58
CA LYS A 134 -15.15 14.56 10.58
C LYS A 134 -16.58 14.77 10.06
N ASP A 135 -17.14 15.94 10.28
CA ASP A 135 -18.50 16.28 9.85
C ASP A 135 -18.53 17.09 8.54
N SER A 136 -17.37 17.33 7.92
CA SER A 136 -17.28 18.02 6.64
C SER A 136 -17.72 17.11 5.49
N ALA A 137 -18.52 17.65 4.57
CA ALA A 137 -18.93 16.94 3.36
C ALA A 137 -17.75 16.66 2.39
N ASP A 138 -16.65 17.38 2.57
CA ASP A 138 -15.46 17.26 1.71
C ASP A 138 -14.40 16.31 2.31
N PHE A 139 -14.62 15.82 3.55
CA PHE A 139 -13.71 14.85 4.18
C PHE A 139 -14.23 13.43 4.00
N HIS A 140 -13.43 12.58 3.41
CA HIS A 140 -13.75 11.18 3.14
C HIS A 140 -12.67 10.27 3.70
N VAL A 141 -13.08 9.16 4.29
CA VAL A 141 -12.21 8.05 4.70
C VAL A 141 -12.63 6.82 3.90
N ASP A 142 -11.85 6.49 2.89
CA ASP A 142 -12.12 5.37 2.01
C ASP A 142 -11.30 4.16 2.47
N PRO A 143 -11.94 3.03 2.85
CA PRO A 143 -11.21 1.84 3.28
C PRO A 143 -10.44 1.22 2.10
N ILE A 144 -9.19 0.84 2.35
CA ILE A 144 -8.38 0.07 1.43
C ILE A 144 -8.13 -1.33 1.99
N ILE A 145 -8.05 -2.33 1.11
CA ILE A 145 -7.71 -3.70 1.50
C ILE A 145 -6.20 -3.76 1.75
N GLY A 146 -5.81 -3.78 3.01
CA GLY A 146 -4.42 -3.83 3.41
C GLY A 146 -4.26 -3.87 4.92
N THR A 147 -3.08 -4.29 5.37
CA THR A 147 -2.71 -4.31 6.77
C THR A 147 -1.37 -3.64 6.94
N TYR A 148 -1.32 -2.65 7.81
CA TYR A 148 -0.05 -2.04 8.22
C TYR A 148 0.60 -2.89 9.30
N TYR A 149 1.85 -3.27 9.11
CA TYR A 149 2.53 -4.18 10.03
C TYR A 149 4.02 -3.85 10.18
N LEU A 150 4.60 -4.31 11.28
CA LEU A 150 6.03 -4.24 11.53
C LEU A 150 6.71 -5.55 11.10
N SER A 151 7.69 -5.47 10.22
CA SER A 151 8.52 -6.61 9.84
C SER A 151 9.62 -6.84 10.85
N LEU A 152 9.70 -8.06 11.37
CA LEU A 152 10.78 -8.47 12.27
C LEU A 152 11.88 -9.19 11.48
N ASN A 153 13.14 -8.77 11.66
CA ASN A 153 14.28 -9.44 11.05
C ASN A 153 14.59 -10.75 11.81
N LEU A 154 14.16 -11.88 11.25
CA LEU A 154 14.31 -13.21 11.85
C LEU A 154 15.76 -13.72 11.92
N GLU A 155 16.71 -13.07 11.28
CA GLU A 155 18.14 -13.36 11.42
C GLU A 155 18.71 -12.84 12.77
N ARG A 156 18.00 -11.94 13.44
CA ARG A 156 18.35 -11.49 14.80
C ARG A 156 17.96 -12.54 15.84
N ASP A 157 18.88 -12.90 16.73
CA ASP A 157 18.69 -14.01 17.68
C ASP A 157 17.44 -13.87 18.55
N ALA A 158 17.15 -12.66 19.04
CA ALA A 158 15.95 -12.41 19.84
C ALA A 158 14.65 -12.70 19.05
N PHE A 159 14.66 -12.49 17.72
CA PHE A 159 13.45 -12.67 16.90
C PHE A 159 13.30 -14.09 16.32
N LYS A 160 14.27 -14.97 16.52
CA LYS A 160 14.13 -16.39 16.18
C LYS A 160 13.09 -17.08 17.05
N ASP A 161 12.95 -16.66 18.30
CA ASP A 161 11.95 -17.20 19.22
C ASP A 161 10.55 -16.64 18.90
N ALA A 162 9.61 -17.52 18.61
CA ALA A 162 8.23 -17.14 18.30
C ALA A 162 7.51 -16.48 19.49
N ARG A 163 7.89 -16.83 20.74
CA ARG A 163 7.32 -16.23 21.94
C ARG A 163 7.66 -14.74 22.03
N VAL A 164 8.90 -14.37 21.69
CA VAL A 164 9.33 -12.97 21.64
C VAL A 164 8.54 -12.21 20.58
N ARG A 165 8.38 -12.77 19.38
CA ARG A 165 7.61 -12.11 18.32
C ARG A 165 6.14 -11.92 18.69
N LYS A 166 5.54 -12.95 19.32
CA LYS A 166 4.16 -12.86 19.82
C LYS A 166 4.03 -11.80 20.91
N ALA A 167 4.95 -11.78 21.87
CA ALA A 167 4.97 -10.79 22.94
C ALA A 167 5.04 -9.35 22.41
N LEU A 168 5.93 -9.08 21.45
CA LEU A 168 6.03 -7.75 20.83
C LEU A 168 4.75 -7.38 20.06
N SER A 169 4.09 -8.35 19.44
CA SER A 169 2.81 -8.13 18.77
C SER A 169 1.70 -7.80 19.77
N LEU A 170 1.58 -8.53 20.87
CA LEU A 170 0.58 -8.31 21.91
C LEU A 170 0.79 -6.99 22.67
N ALA A 171 2.04 -6.51 22.76
CA ALA A 171 2.37 -5.27 23.44
C ALA A 171 1.91 -3.99 22.70
N ILE A 172 1.36 -4.10 21.49
CA ILE A 172 0.85 -2.95 20.74
C ILE A 172 -0.64 -2.77 21.05
N ASP A 173 -0.98 -1.65 21.68
CA ASP A 173 -2.37 -1.21 21.84
C ASP A 173 -2.95 -0.74 20.50
N ARG A 174 -3.60 -1.65 19.79
CA ARG A 174 -4.13 -1.40 18.45
C ARG A 174 -5.35 -0.47 18.45
N ASP A 175 -6.14 -0.54 19.51
CA ASP A 175 -7.30 0.34 19.67
C ASP A 175 -6.84 1.78 19.86
N TYR A 176 -5.88 2.00 20.75
CA TYR A 176 -5.28 3.32 20.96
C TYR A 176 -4.64 3.87 19.68
N VAL A 177 -3.87 3.04 18.97
CA VAL A 177 -3.26 3.46 17.69
C VAL A 177 -4.32 3.85 16.67
N ALA A 178 -5.32 3.00 16.42
CA ALA A 178 -6.31 3.23 15.37
C ALA A 178 -7.27 4.39 15.72
N ASN A 179 -7.79 4.41 16.93
CA ASN A 179 -8.87 5.32 17.31
C ASN A 179 -8.39 6.63 17.95
N THR A 180 -7.25 6.61 18.66
CA THR A 180 -6.71 7.81 19.30
C THR A 180 -5.62 8.47 18.47
N LEU A 181 -4.56 7.74 18.09
CA LEU A 181 -3.48 8.34 17.31
C LEU A 181 -3.89 8.62 15.87
N MET A 182 -4.54 7.66 15.20
CA MET A 182 -4.97 7.77 13.80
C MET A 182 -6.39 8.32 13.65
N GLN A 183 -7.01 8.78 14.74
CA GLN A 183 -8.30 9.46 14.77
C GLN A 183 -9.45 8.67 14.10
N GLY A 184 -9.38 7.31 14.11
CA GLY A 184 -10.39 6.43 13.53
C GLY A 184 -10.33 6.30 12.01
N THR A 185 -9.25 6.72 11.36
CA THR A 185 -9.01 6.50 9.93
C THR A 185 -8.47 5.10 9.62
N TYR A 186 -8.07 4.38 10.65
CA TYR A 186 -7.65 2.97 10.59
C TYR A 186 -8.56 2.11 11.45
N SER A 187 -8.58 0.81 11.18
CA SER A 187 -9.24 -0.18 12.05
C SER A 187 -8.20 -0.99 12.82
N PRO A 188 -8.43 -1.31 14.11
CA PRO A 188 -7.55 -2.19 14.85
C PRO A 188 -7.45 -3.56 14.18
N ALA A 189 -6.22 -4.04 13.95
CA ALA A 189 -5.99 -5.31 13.26
C ALA A 189 -5.91 -6.48 14.26
N ASP A 190 -6.87 -7.38 14.20
CA ASP A 190 -6.93 -8.62 14.98
C ASP A 190 -6.28 -9.82 14.26
N ASN A 191 -6.07 -9.69 12.96
CA ASN A 191 -5.46 -10.66 12.05
C ASN A 191 -4.55 -9.95 11.04
N PHE A 192 -3.66 -10.71 10.39
CA PHE A 192 -2.84 -10.17 9.30
C PHE A 192 -3.68 -9.86 8.05
N MET A 193 -4.68 -10.69 7.75
CA MET A 193 -5.62 -10.43 6.67
C MET A 193 -6.85 -9.71 7.24
N GLY A 194 -6.94 -8.42 6.97
CA GLY A 194 -8.07 -7.58 7.38
C GLY A 194 -9.37 -7.87 6.61
N PRO A 195 -10.43 -7.08 6.83
CA PRO A 195 -11.66 -7.20 6.06
C PRO A 195 -11.45 -6.84 4.58
N GLY A 196 -12.32 -7.35 3.70
CA GLY A 196 -12.27 -7.12 2.25
C GLY A 196 -11.64 -8.26 1.45
N TRP A 197 -10.90 -9.15 2.07
CA TRP A 197 -10.44 -10.39 1.44
C TRP A 197 -11.55 -11.42 1.44
N ILE A 198 -11.95 -11.87 0.26
CA ILE A 198 -13.07 -12.82 0.08
C ILE A 198 -12.50 -14.21 -0.18
N ASP A 199 -13.02 -15.21 0.55
CA ASP A 199 -12.68 -16.61 0.37
C ASP A 199 -13.46 -17.21 -0.82
N MET A 200 -13.11 -18.45 -1.20
CA MET A 200 -13.70 -19.15 -2.35
C MET A 200 -15.22 -19.40 -2.21
N ASP A 201 -15.73 -19.43 -0.99
CA ASP A 201 -17.16 -19.59 -0.69
C ASP A 201 -17.94 -18.26 -0.68
N GLY A 202 -17.28 -17.13 -0.93
CA GLY A 202 -17.87 -15.79 -0.93
C GLY A 202 -17.97 -15.12 0.43
N THR A 203 -17.45 -15.74 1.50
CA THR A 203 -17.38 -15.15 2.84
C THR A 203 -16.05 -14.38 3.04
N GLN A 204 -15.95 -13.64 4.13
CA GLN A 204 -14.68 -12.97 4.47
C GLN A 204 -13.62 -14.00 4.88
N PHE A 205 -12.43 -13.94 4.28
CA PHE A 205 -11.34 -14.85 4.59
C PHE A 205 -10.99 -14.86 6.10
N LYS A 206 -10.99 -13.69 6.75
CA LYS A 206 -10.69 -13.59 8.18
C LYS A 206 -11.67 -14.39 9.06
N ASP A 207 -12.91 -14.53 8.65
CA ASP A 207 -13.94 -15.25 9.42
C ASP A 207 -13.75 -16.78 9.35
N ASN A 208 -13.04 -17.27 8.33
CA ASN A 208 -12.70 -18.69 8.15
C ASN A 208 -11.28 -19.01 8.66
N ALA A 209 -10.37 -18.05 8.60
CA ALA A 209 -8.99 -18.23 9.01
C ALA A 209 -8.91 -18.58 10.52
N ASN A 210 -8.02 -19.48 10.89
CA ASN A 210 -7.81 -19.91 12.29
C ASN A 210 -9.10 -20.39 12.98
N GLY A 211 -10.03 -20.98 12.21
CA GLY A 211 -11.35 -21.41 12.73
C GLY A 211 -12.24 -20.25 13.19
N GLY A 212 -12.07 -19.08 12.61
CA GLY A 212 -12.82 -17.86 12.95
C GLY A 212 -12.32 -17.15 14.22
N GLN A 213 -11.17 -17.57 14.75
CA GLN A 213 -10.60 -16.97 15.96
C GLN A 213 -9.57 -15.90 15.60
N SER A 214 -9.69 -14.74 16.20
CA SER A 214 -8.68 -13.69 16.13
C SER A 214 -7.39 -14.10 16.83
N TYR A 215 -6.25 -13.65 16.30
CA TYR A 215 -4.93 -13.86 16.93
C TYR A 215 -4.67 -12.88 18.08
N ILE A 216 -5.38 -11.77 18.10
CA ILE A 216 -5.25 -10.67 19.05
C ILE A 216 -6.66 -10.28 19.50
N ASP A 217 -6.86 -10.07 20.78
CA ASP A 217 -8.10 -9.47 21.32
C ASP A 217 -7.94 -7.95 21.40
N VAL A 218 -8.29 -7.27 20.31
CA VAL A 218 -8.18 -5.80 20.23
C VAL A 218 -9.02 -5.03 21.26
N ASN A 219 -9.93 -5.73 21.98
CA ASN A 219 -10.77 -5.13 23.01
C ASN A 219 -10.24 -5.36 24.43
N ASN A 220 -9.15 -6.12 24.60
CA ASN A 220 -8.63 -6.49 25.92
C ASN A 220 -7.11 -6.40 25.99
N TYR A 221 -6.59 -5.21 25.68
CA TYR A 221 -5.16 -4.93 25.65
C TYR A 221 -4.45 -5.26 26.98
N GLU A 222 -5.11 -5.06 28.12
CA GLU A 222 -4.49 -5.39 29.43
C GLU A 222 -4.17 -6.87 29.56
N ALA A 223 -5.07 -7.76 29.11
CA ALA A 223 -4.80 -9.21 29.12
C ALA A 223 -3.70 -9.59 28.11
N ASP A 224 -3.72 -8.98 26.92
CA ASP A 224 -2.66 -9.17 25.92
C ASP A 224 -1.29 -8.73 26.47
N LEU A 225 -1.24 -7.62 27.20
CA LEU A 225 0.00 -7.12 27.79
C LEU A 225 0.54 -8.06 28.89
N GLU A 226 -0.33 -8.63 29.71
CA GLU A 226 0.08 -9.63 30.71
C GLU A 226 0.58 -10.93 30.05
N GLU A 227 -0.08 -11.41 29.00
CA GLU A 227 0.42 -12.53 28.20
C GLU A 227 1.77 -12.21 27.55
N ALA A 228 1.95 -10.98 27.02
CA ALA A 228 3.22 -10.54 26.44
C ALA A 228 4.38 -10.60 27.45
N LYS A 229 4.16 -10.12 28.68
CA LYS A 229 5.16 -10.18 29.77
C LYS A 229 5.52 -11.63 30.10
N GLN A 230 4.51 -12.50 30.21
CA GLN A 230 4.74 -13.92 30.49
C GLN A 230 5.54 -14.59 29.38
N LEU A 231 5.21 -14.33 28.11
CA LEU A 231 5.94 -14.87 26.96
C LEU A 231 7.40 -14.41 26.91
N LEU A 232 7.68 -13.15 27.27
CA LEU A 232 9.06 -12.65 27.37
C LEU A 232 9.81 -13.33 28.51
N ALA A 233 9.19 -13.49 29.68
CA ALA A 233 9.78 -14.21 30.82
C ALA A 233 10.10 -15.65 30.44
N ASP A 234 9.17 -16.38 29.81
CA ASP A 234 9.35 -17.75 29.34
C ASP A 234 10.45 -17.88 28.26
N ALA A 235 10.67 -16.81 27.50
CA ALA A 235 11.74 -16.72 26.51
C ALA A 235 13.11 -16.37 27.13
N GLY A 236 13.18 -16.15 28.43
CA GLY A 236 14.42 -15.85 29.18
C GLY A 236 14.64 -14.35 29.42
N TYR A 237 13.64 -13.53 29.28
CA TYR A 237 13.69 -12.08 29.49
C TYR A 237 12.65 -11.61 30.52
N PRO A 238 12.71 -12.12 31.81
CA PRO A 238 11.78 -11.71 32.85
C PRO A 238 11.89 -10.19 33.07
N ASP A 239 10.76 -9.51 33.12
CA ASP A 239 10.67 -8.04 33.22
C ASP A 239 11.50 -7.28 32.17
N GLY A 240 11.83 -7.92 31.03
CA GLY A 240 12.68 -7.39 29.98
C GLY A 240 14.17 -7.43 30.29
N GLU A 241 14.59 -8.03 31.42
CA GLU A 241 16.00 -8.12 31.81
C GLU A 241 16.79 -8.93 30.76
N GLY A 242 17.90 -8.35 30.29
CA GLY A 242 18.75 -8.96 29.27
C GLY A 242 18.21 -8.90 27.85
N PHE A 243 17.02 -8.33 27.61
CA PHE A 243 16.52 -8.15 26.25
C PHE A 243 17.44 -7.20 25.44
N PRO A 244 17.86 -7.58 24.21
CA PRO A 244 18.79 -6.77 23.45
C PRO A 244 18.15 -5.46 22.96
N SER A 245 18.97 -4.43 22.78
CA SER A 245 18.52 -3.23 22.07
C SER A 245 18.12 -3.58 20.64
N ILE A 246 16.98 -3.07 20.21
CA ILE A 246 16.46 -3.22 18.86
C ILE A 246 16.34 -1.85 18.18
N SER A 247 16.52 -1.83 16.87
CA SER A 247 16.33 -0.63 16.06
C SER A 247 15.06 -0.77 15.26
N TYR A 248 14.22 0.24 15.29
CA TYR A 248 13.09 0.39 14.39
C TYR A 248 13.49 1.32 13.24
N THR A 249 13.30 0.86 12.00
CA THR A 249 13.54 1.66 10.80
C THR A 249 12.22 1.95 10.14
N THR A 250 11.95 3.21 9.92
CA THR A 250 10.73 3.71 9.26
C THR A 250 11.10 4.71 8.18
N ASN A 251 10.17 5.05 7.31
CA ASN A 251 10.28 6.18 6.41
C ASN A 251 9.94 7.49 7.16
N ASP A 252 10.08 8.62 6.48
CA ASP A 252 9.86 9.96 7.04
C ASP A 252 8.40 10.43 6.90
N ALA A 253 7.45 9.52 6.79
CA ALA A 253 6.04 9.88 6.74
C ALA A 253 5.51 10.14 8.16
N GLY A 254 4.77 11.23 8.36
CA GLY A 254 4.31 11.70 9.66
C GLY A 254 3.29 10.83 10.40
N TYR A 255 3.00 9.62 9.88
CA TYR A 255 2.08 8.64 10.48
C TYR A 255 2.79 7.33 10.90
N HIS A 256 4.09 7.38 11.16
CA HIS A 256 4.88 6.23 11.63
C HIS A 256 5.36 6.39 13.07
#